data_2e8e5bd941ae7ddc63e17f74411d1650
#
_entry.id   2e8e5bd941ae7ddc63e17f74411d1650
#
_cell.length_a   1.000
_cell.length_b   1.000
_cell.length_c   1.000
_cell.angle_alpha   90.00
_cell.angle_beta   90.00
_cell.angle_gamma   90.00
#
_symmetry.space_group_name_H-M   'P 1'
#
loop_
_entity.id
_entity.type
_entity.pdbx_description
1 polymer ?
#
loop_
_entity_poly.entity_id
_entity_poly.type
_entity_poly.pdbx_seq_one_letter_code
_entity_poly.pdbx_strand_id
1 'polypeptide(L)'
;MPEIEKEFKNLLTKAQYEAIADDYQSVFTKDITQTNSYYDYEGLLQQYKMALRIRIVEGKETGEITLKIPQSSLEVLEYTEVLPVDILNAYNHDKQFMLPTSLQKALEDNGITLQTVNQTALLTTHRLEGGLSENEWLVLDESHYNGKVDYEMEMEVRSLKLGEPVFLGILEKYKIERCQAESKIKRALSTK
;
A
#
# COMPACT_ATOMS: atom_id res chain seq x y z
N MET A 1 -15.10 0.02 -10.34
CA MET A 1 -14.56 -1.08 -11.19
C MET A 1 -13.19 -1.41 -10.64
N PRO A 2 -12.73 -2.67 -10.71
CA PRO A 2 -11.39 -3.00 -10.27
C PRO A 2 -10.34 -2.28 -11.13
N GLU A 3 -9.22 -1.93 -10.49
CA GLU A 3 -8.08 -1.26 -11.14
C GLU A 3 -6.86 -2.17 -11.08
N ILE A 4 -5.99 -2.08 -12.09
CA ILE A 4 -4.71 -2.80 -12.09
C ILE A 4 -3.63 -1.81 -11.71
N GLU A 5 -3.10 -1.95 -10.49
CA GLU A 5 -1.92 -1.24 -10.02
C GLU A 5 -0.66 -1.93 -10.56
N LYS A 6 0.26 -1.13 -11.10
CA LYS A 6 1.58 -1.57 -11.57
C LYS A 6 2.63 -0.74 -10.87
N GLU A 7 3.46 -1.39 -10.06
CA GLU A 7 4.44 -0.67 -9.24
C GLU A 7 5.80 -1.36 -9.18
N PHE A 8 6.84 -0.54 -9.12
CA PHE A 8 8.17 -0.91 -8.63
C PHE A 8 8.33 -0.39 -7.21
N LYS A 9 9.03 -1.12 -6.37
CA LYS A 9 9.35 -0.67 -5.02
C LYS A 9 10.72 -1.12 -4.56
N ASN A 10 11.33 -0.34 -3.67
CA ASN A 10 12.61 -0.63 -3.04
C ASN A 10 12.65 -0.07 -1.63
N LEU A 11 13.19 -0.83 -0.68
CA LEU A 11 13.48 -0.31 0.65
C LEU A 11 14.64 0.70 0.56
N LEU A 12 14.59 1.68 1.42
CA LEU A 12 15.59 2.74 1.54
C LEU A 12 16.16 2.77 2.96
N THR A 13 17.37 3.29 3.08
CA THR A 13 17.84 3.83 4.35
C THR A 13 17.19 5.21 4.57
N LYS A 14 17.18 5.68 5.82
CA LYS A 14 16.70 7.03 6.15
C LYS A 14 17.41 8.10 5.32
N ALA A 15 18.73 8.02 5.22
CA ALA A 15 19.54 8.99 4.46
C ALA A 15 19.19 9.00 2.96
N GLN A 16 18.88 7.84 2.37
CA GLN A 16 18.46 7.75 0.97
C GLN A 16 17.06 8.34 0.79
N TYR A 17 16.14 8.06 1.72
CA TYR A 17 14.80 8.65 1.73
C TYR A 17 14.88 10.19 1.78
N GLU A 18 15.62 10.74 2.74
CA GLU A 18 15.80 12.19 2.89
C GLU A 18 16.41 12.83 1.64
N ALA A 19 17.45 12.23 1.06
CA ALA A 19 18.08 12.74 -0.15
C ALA A 19 17.15 12.75 -1.38
N ILE A 20 16.30 11.71 -1.54
CA ILE A 20 15.31 11.69 -2.61
C ILE A 20 14.21 12.71 -2.33
N ALA A 21 13.73 12.80 -1.08
CA ALA A 21 12.69 13.75 -0.69
C ALA A 21 13.12 15.21 -0.98
N ASP A 22 14.36 15.57 -0.66
CA ASP A 22 14.92 16.90 -0.91
C ASP A 22 15.02 17.19 -2.42
N ASP A 23 15.63 16.27 -3.19
CA ASP A 23 15.85 16.46 -4.63
C ASP A 23 14.56 16.49 -5.45
N TYR A 24 13.52 15.78 -5.01
CA TYR A 24 12.22 15.70 -5.68
C TYR A 24 11.13 16.53 -5.00
N GLN A 25 11.50 17.44 -4.08
CA GLN A 25 10.53 18.28 -3.35
C GLN A 25 9.51 18.97 -4.25
N SER A 26 9.94 19.49 -5.42
CA SER A 26 9.05 20.16 -6.37
C SER A 26 8.10 19.22 -7.12
N VAL A 27 8.34 17.92 -7.07
CA VAL A 27 7.50 16.88 -7.70
C VAL A 27 6.34 16.51 -6.80
N PHE A 28 6.56 16.50 -5.47
CA PHE A 28 5.54 16.06 -4.53
C PHE A 28 4.41 17.09 -4.43
N THR A 29 3.21 16.63 -4.75
CA THR A 29 1.96 17.39 -4.67
C THR A 29 1.08 16.94 -3.51
N LYS A 30 1.39 15.79 -2.90
CA LYS A 30 0.76 15.29 -1.68
C LYS A 30 1.82 15.03 -0.62
N ASP A 31 1.52 15.49 0.58
CA ASP A 31 2.24 15.27 1.83
C ASP A 31 1.18 14.92 2.87
N ILE A 32 1.03 13.64 3.17
CA ILE A 32 -0.09 13.12 3.94
C ILE A 32 0.35 12.10 4.98
N THR A 33 -0.36 12.10 6.12
CA THR A 33 -0.30 11.00 7.09
C THR A 33 -1.53 10.13 6.93
N GLN A 34 -1.31 8.82 6.87
CA GLN A 34 -2.37 7.84 6.72
C GLN A 34 -2.20 6.66 7.68
N THR A 35 -3.33 6.18 8.19
CA THR A 35 -3.39 4.93 8.94
C THR A 35 -3.84 3.81 8.02
N ASN A 36 -3.11 2.70 8.03
CA ASN A 36 -3.39 1.50 7.26
C ASN A 36 -3.61 0.34 8.24
N SER A 37 -4.85 -0.14 8.34
CA SER A 37 -5.22 -1.31 9.14
C SER A 37 -5.42 -2.49 8.21
N TYR A 38 -4.75 -3.61 8.48
CA TYR A 38 -4.86 -4.83 7.68
C TYR A 38 -5.73 -5.86 8.37
N TYR A 39 -6.47 -6.60 7.57
CA TYR A 39 -7.47 -7.56 8.03
C TYR A 39 -7.31 -8.89 7.31
N ASP A 40 -7.60 -9.97 8.02
CA ASP A 40 -7.61 -11.35 7.51
C ASP A 40 -8.54 -12.20 8.37
N TYR A 41 -8.78 -13.42 7.97
CA TYR A 41 -9.44 -14.43 8.77
C TYR A 41 -8.55 -15.66 8.83
N GLU A 42 -7.97 -15.93 10.00
CA GLU A 42 -7.08 -17.10 10.26
C GLU A 42 -5.94 -17.27 9.23
N GLY A 43 -5.46 -16.18 8.63
CA GLY A 43 -4.39 -16.20 7.62
C GLY A 43 -4.85 -16.66 6.22
N LEU A 44 -6.17 -16.73 5.98
CA LEU A 44 -6.72 -17.20 4.71
C LEU A 44 -6.28 -16.32 3.53
N LEU A 45 -6.41 -14.99 3.65
CA LEU A 45 -5.99 -14.07 2.59
C LEU A 45 -4.48 -14.14 2.38
N GLN A 46 -3.71 -14.25 3.46
CA GLN A 46 -2.25 -14.40 3.39
C GLN A 46 -1.82 -15.66 2.63
N GLN A 47 -2.51 -16.78 2.78
CA GLN A 47 -2.24 -18.02 2.02
C GLN A 47 -2.36 -17.80 0.51
N TYR A 48 -3.32 -16.98 0.08
CA TYR A 48 -3.52 -16.60 -1.32
C TYR A 48 -2.70 -15.37 -1.75
N LYS A 49 -1.81 -14.87 -0.87
CA LYS A 49 -1.02 -13.64 -1.08
C LYS A 49 -1.87 -12.39 -1.30
N MET A 50 -3.14 -12.44 -0.94
CA MET A 50 -4.05 -11.31 -0.96
C MET A 50 -3.87 -10.43 0.26
N ALA A 51 -4.29 -9.18 0.17
CA ALA A 51 -4.31 -8.25 1.31
C ALA A 51 -5.62 -7.48 1.33
N LEU A 52 -6.21 -7.35 2.50
CA LEU A 52 -7.36 -6.49 2.77
C LEU A 52 -6.93 -5.36 3.70
N ARG A 53 -7.17 -4.11 3.29
CA ARG A 53 -6.72 -2.93 4.01
C ARG A 53 -7.83 -1.91 4.15
N ILE A 54 -7.96 -1.34 5.35
CA ILE A 54 -8.62 -0.06 5.57
C ILE A 54 -7.54 1.02 5.58
N ARG A 55 -7.75 2.10 4.80
CA ARG A 55 -6.90 3.28 4.78
C ARG A 55 -7.73 4.52 5.17
N ILE A 56 -7.23 5.25 6.15
CA ILE A 56 -7.76 6.54 6.57
C ILE A 56 -6.65 7.57 6.46
N VAL A 57 -6.87 8.61 5.65
CA VAL A 57 -5.96 9.76 5.53
C VAL A 57 -6.38 10.81 6.53
N GLU A 58 -5.40 11.38 7.25
CA GLU A 58 -5.65 12.41 8.25
C GLU A 58 -6.36 13.63 7.64
N GLY A 59 -7.39 14.13 8.31
CA GLY A 59 -8.17 15.29 7.87
C GLY A 59 -9.16 15.02 6.72
N LYS A 60 -9.35 13.76 6.29
CA LYS A 60 -10.38 13.40 5.31
C LYS A 60 -11.64 12.89 5.98
N GLU A 61 -12.80 13.15 5.35
CA GLU A 61 -14.11 12.68 5.84
C GLU A 61 -14.43 11.25 5.37
N THR A 62 -13.71 10.77 4.35
CA THR A 62 -13.85 9.42 3.81
C THR A 62 -12.51 8.70 3.82
N GLY A 63 -12.56 7.37 3.85
CA GLY A 63 -11.42 6.50 3.67
C GLY A 63 -11.79 5.31 2.79
N GLU A 64 -10.93 4.33 2.71
CA GLU A 64 -11.01 3.24 1.73
C GLU A 64 -10.88 1.87 2.39
N ILE A 65 -11.67 0.91 1.90
CA ILE A 65 -11.39 -0.52 2.08
C ILE A 65 -10.93 -1.06 0.74
N THR A 66 -9.71 -1.58 0.67
CA THR A 66 -9.12 -2.11 -0.56
C THR A 66 -8.76 -3.58 -0.38
N LEU A 67 -9.30 -4.43 -1.26
CA LEU A 67 -8.85 -5.81 -1.45
C LEU A 67 -7.84 -5.85 -2.60
N LYS A 68 -6.63 -6.31 -2.32
CA LYS A 68 -5.52 -6.46 -3.26
C LYS A 68 -5.35 -7.92 -3.63
N ILE A 69 -5.47 -8.25 -4.92
CA ILE A 69 -5.33 -9.59 -5.47
C ILE A 69 -4.14 -9.60 -6.43
N PRO A 70 -3.00 -10.23 -6.08
CA PRO A 70 -1.82 -10.21 -6.93
C PRO A 70 -2.08 -10.95 -8.25
N GLN A 71 -1.69 -10.34 -9.36
CA GLN A 71 -1.73 -10.92 -10.70
C GLN A 71 -0.33 -11.39 -11.13
N SER A 72 0.70 -10.66 -10.69
CA SER A 72 2.11 -10.99 -10.87
C SER A 72 2.95 -10.41 -9.72
N SER A 73 4.25 -10.39 -9.85
CA SER A 73 5.14 -9.75 -8.86
C SER A 73 5.09 -8.22 -8.88
N LEU A 74 4.56 -7.62 -9.96
CA LEU A 74 4.53 -6.17 -10.20
C LEU A 74 3.13 -5.64 -10.54
N GLU A 75 2.12 -6.52 -10.61
CA GLU A 75 0.76 -6.16 -10.96
C GLU A 75 -0.22 -6.70 -9.91
N VAL A 76 -1.09 -5.82 -9.43
CA VAL A 76 -2.09 -6.12 -8.42
C VAL A 76 -3.45 -5.63 -8.89
N LEU A 77 -4.45 -6.49 -8.82
CA LEU A 77 -5.85 -6.12 -9.05
C LEU A 77 -6.44 -5.61 -7.76
N GLU A 78 -6.96 -4.38 -7.78
CA GLU A 78 -7.53 -3.73 -6.60
C GLU A 78 -9.04 -3.53 -6.74
N TYR A 79 -9.74 -3.92 -5.69
CA TYR A 79 -11.16 -3.61 -5.48
C TYR A 79 -11.28 -2.67 -4.30
N THR A 80 -11.72 -1.44 -4.54
CA THR A 80 -11.80 -0.38 -3.52
C THR A 80 -13.23 0.08 -3.29
N GLU A 81 -13.63 0.15 -2.02
CA GLU A 81 -14.85 0.77 -1.52
C GLU A 81 -14.49 2.00 -0.70
N VAL A 82 -15.16 3.12 -1.00
CA VAL A 82 -15.00 4.37 -0.25
C VAL A 82 -16.13 4.49 0.76
N LEU A 83 -15.78 4.69 2.02
CA LEU A 83 -16.75 4.80 3.13
C LEU A 83 -16.44 6.03 4.00
N PRO A 84 -17.44 6.55 4.73
CA PRO A 84 -17.24 7.57 5.76
C PRO A 84 -16.23 7.12 6.82
N VAL A 85 -15.39 8.06 7.27
CA VAL A 85 -14.33 7.77 8.26
C VAL A 85 -14.88 7.27 9.59
N ASP A 86 -16.05 7.72 10.02
CA ASP A 86 -16.69 7.24 11.25
C ASP A 86 -17.01 5.75 11.21
N ILE A 87 -17.48 5.23 10.07
CA ILE A 87 -17.71 3.79 9.87
C ILE A 87 -16.39 3.03 9.92
N LEU A 88 -15.35 3.52 9.23
CA LEU A 88 -14.04 2.87 9.22
C LEU A 88 -13.36 2.89 10.60
N ASN A 89 -13.55 3.98 11.36
CA ASN A 89 -13.08 4.06 12.74
C ASN A 89 -13.79 3.07 13.65
N ALA A 90 -15.10 2.84 13.46
CA ALA A 90 -15.82 1.80 14.20
C ALA A 90 -15.24 0.41 13.90
N TYR A 91 -14.97 0.08 12.63
CA TYR A 91 -14.32 -1.18 12.24
C TYR A 91 -12.92 -1.35 12.86
N ASN A 92 -12.12 -0.26 12.87
CA ASN A 92 -10.80 -0.28 13.50
C ASN A 92 -10.87 -0.42 15.04
N HIS A 93 -11.86 0.21 15.68
CA HIS A 93 -12.10 0.10 17.13
C HIS A 93 -12.50 -1.33 17.51
N ASP A 94 -13.44 -1.92 16.78
CA ASP A 94 -13.94 -3.27 17.04
C ASP A 94 -12.95 -4.35 16.61
N LYS A 95 -11.92 -3.97 15.82
CA LYS A 95 -10.91 -4.86 15.23
C LYS A 95 -11.49 -6.00 14.40
N GLN A 96 -12.73 -5.86 13.96
CA GLN A 96 -13.49 -6.84 13.21
C GLN A 96 -14.59 -6.13 12.42
N PHE A 97 -14.90 -6.61 11.22
CA PHE A 97 -16.08 -6.16 10.47
C PHE A 97 -16.55 -7.20 9.46
N MET A 98 -17.80 -7.03 9.01
CA MET A 98 -18.34 -7.78 7.88
C MET A 98 -17.96 -7.09 6.57
N LEU A 99 -17.39 -7.85 5.64
CA LEU A 99 -16.97 -7.34 4.34
C LEU A 99 -18.15 -6.75 3.54
N PRO A 100 -17.94 -5.63 2.84
CA PRO A 100 -18.90 -5.17 1.82
C PRO A 100 -19.19 -6.26 0.78
N THR A 101 -20.43 -6.32 0.31
CA THR A 101 -20.89 -7.36 -0.65
C THR A 101 -20.06 -7.41 -1.92
N SER A 102 -19.57 -6.26 -2.42
CA SER A 102 -18.71 -6.17 -3.59
C SER A 102 -17.36 -6.90 -3.37
N LEU A 103 -16.78 -6.78 -2.17
CA LEU A 103 -15.51 -7.44 -1.81
C LEU A 103 -15.73 -8.93 -1.53
N GLN A 104 -16.87 -9.30 -0.91
CA GLN A 104 -17.25 -10.72 -0.79
C GLN A 104 -17.33 -11.38 -2.15
N LYS A 105 -18.01 -10.73 -3.12
CA LYS A 105 -18.11 -11.24 -4.48
C LYS A 105 -16.75 -11.34 -5.17
N ALA A 106 -15.88 -10.34 -5.02
CA ALA A 106 -14.53 -10.39 -5.58
C ALA A 106 -13.72 -11.57 -5.03
N LEU A 107 -13.89 -11.92 -3.75
CA LEU A 107 -13.27 -13.11 -3.15
C LEU A 107 -13.89 -14.40 -3.68
N GLU A 108 -15.23 -14.47 -3.80
CA GLU A 108 -15.94 -15.64 -4.35
C GLU A 108 -15.52 -15.93 -5.79
N ASP A 109 -15.35 -14.90 -6.62
CA ASP A 109 -14.85 -15.01 -8.00
C ASP A 109 -13.41 -15.59 -8.06
N ASN A 110 -12.68 -15.54 -6.93
CA ASN A 110 -11.36 -16.14 -6.74
C ASN A 110 -11.40 -17.43 -5.88
N GLY A 111 -12.58 -18.01 -5.67
CA GLY A 111 -12.76 -19.28 -4.95
C GLY A 111 -12.66 -19.18 -3.42
N ILE A 112 -12.79 -17.99 -2.86
CA ILE A 112 -12.72 -17.73 -1.41
C ILE A 112 -14.07 -17.25 -0.91
N THR A 113 -14.67 -18.00 0.03
CA THR A 113 -15.88 -17.57 0.74
C THR A 113 -15.49 -17.01 2.11
N LEU A 114 -15.64 -15.69 2.27
CA LEU A 114 -15.28 -14.98 3.50
C LEU A 114 -16.24 -13.82 3.74
N GLN A 115 -16.82 -13.75 4.95
CA GLN A 115 -17.78 -12.71 5.30
C GLN A 115 -17.25 -11.75 6.37
N THR A 116 -16.53 -12.27 7.36
CA THR A 116 -16.03 -11.50 8.50
C THR A 116 -14.52 -11.59 8.57
N VAL A 117 -13.88 -10.48 8.90
CA VAL A 117 -12.41 -10.36 9.00
C VAL A 117 -11.99 -9.72 10.31
N ASN A 118 -10.79 -10.06 10.77
CA ASN A 118 -10.19 -9.53 12.00
C ASN A 118 -8.93 -8.74 11.70
N GLN A 119 -8.67 -7.70 12.48
CA GLN A 119 -7.47 -6.89 12.34
C GLN A 119 -6.22 -7.69 12.67
N THR A 120 -5.25 -7.69 11.78
CA THR A 120 -3.98 -8.42 11.92
C THR A 120 -2.78 -7.52 12.12
N ALA A 121 -2.78 -6.32 11.51
CA ALA A 121 -1.71 -5.34 11.63
C ALA A 121 -2.25 -3.92 11.51
N LEU A 122 -1.49 -2.97 12.05
CA LEU A 122 -1.74 -1.53 11.99
C LEU A 122 -0.43 -0.81 11.68
N LEU A 123 -0.44 0.10 10.71
CA LEU A 123 0.68 0.95 10.33
C LEU A 123 0.23 2.39 10.21
N THR A 124 1.09 3.31 10.63
CA THR A 124 0.97 4.74 10.27
C THR A 124 2.05 5.03 9.24
N THR A 125 1.68 5.68 8.14
CA THR A 125 2.61 6.02 7.06
C THR A 125 2.53 7.51 6.77
N HIS A 126 3.67 8.19 6.83
CA HIS A 126 3.84 9.50 6.23
C HIS A 126 4.23 9.28 4.77
N ARG A 127 3.46 9.84 3.85
CA ARG A 127 3.59 9.64 2.40
C ARG A 127 3.79 10.95 1.67
N LEU A 128 4.85 11.01 0.89
CA LEU A 128 5.06 12.02 -0.14
C LEU A 128 4.73 11.37 -1.50
N GLU A 129 3.92 12.05 -2.32
CA GLU A 129 3.49 11.51 -3.62
C GLU A 129 3.41 12.60 -4.67
N GLY A 130 3.90 12.33 -5.88
CA GLY A 130 3.80 13.26 -7.00
C GLY A 130 4.15 12.65 -8.35
N GLY A 131 3.67 13.27 -9.42
CA GLY A 131 3.91 12.82 -10.79
C GLY A 131 5.30 13.20 -11.30
N LEU A 132 6.10 12.21 -11.72
CA LEU A 132 7.31 12.45 -12.48
C LEU A 132 6.99 12.81 -13.93
N SER A 133 5.94 12.19 -14.47
CA SER A 133 5.36 12.43 -15.78
C SER A 133 3.86 12.07 -15.79
N GLU A 134 3.25 12.07 -16.98
CA GLU A 134 1.87 11.55 -17.16
C GLU A 134 1.77 10.03 -16.95
N ASN A 135 2.90 9.32 -16.90
CA ASN A 135 2.95 7.85 -16.87
C ASN A 135 3.60 7.27 -15.62
N GLU A 136 4.31 8.06 -14.85
CA GLU A 136 5.05 7.64 -13.65
C GLU A 136 4.74 8.55 -12.46
N TRP A 137 4.41 7.95 -11.31
CA TRP A 137 4.23 8.60 -10.02
C TRP A 137 5.27 8.09 -9.04
N LEU A 138 5.98 9.04 -8.42
CA LEU A 138 6.93 8.74 -7.35
C LEU A 138 6.22 8.83 -6.01
N VAL A 139 6.42 7.82 -5.18
CA VAL A 139 5.91 7.73 -3.82
C VAL A 139 7.08 7.44 -2.89
N LEU A 140 7.17 8.21 -1.80
CA LEU A 140 8.06 7.94 -0.68
C LEU A 140 7.25 7.72 0.57
N ASP A 141 7.47 6.59 1.24
CA ASP A 141 6.78 6.20 2.46
C ASP A 141 7.75 6.06 3.63
N GLU A 142 7.44 6.76 4.73
CA GLU A 142 7.98 6.48 6.05
C GLU A 142 6.89 5.77 6.85
N SER A 143 7.07 4.47 7.12
CA SER A 143 6.05 3.62 7.74
C SER A 143 6.46 3.22 9.16
N HIS A 144 5.55 3.45 10.12
CA HIS A 144 5.71 3.15 11.53
C HIS A 144 4.81 1.99 11.93
N TYR A 145 5.38 0.93 12.50
CA TYR A 145 4.65 -0.25 13.01
C TYR A 145 5.49 -1.02 14.02
N ASN A 146 4.86 -1.56 15.06
CA ASN A 146 5.49 -2.41 16.07
C ASN A 146 6.81 -1.85 16.66
N GLY A 147 6.91 -0.51 16.82
CA GLY A 147 8.11 0.19 17.30
C GLY A 147 9.24 0.28 16.28
N LYS A 148 9.01 -0.07 15.03
CA LYS A 148 9.96 0.04 13.91
C LYS A 148 9.56 1.13 12.95
N VAL A 149 10.53 1.60 12.17
CA VAL A 149 10.35 2.55 11.07
C VAL A 149 11.02 1.99 9.83
N ASP A 150 10.29 1.93 8.74
CA ASP A 150 10.78 1.57 7.41
C ASP A 150 10.63 2.75 6.46
N TYR A 151 11.60 2.87 5.54
CA TYR A 151 11.57 3.81 4.43
C TYR A 151 11.49 3.06 3.12
N GLU A 152 10.60 3.48 2.24
CA GLU A 152 10.34 2.80 0.97
C GLU A 152 10.11 3.81 -0.15
N MET A 153 10.67 3.54 -1.32
CA MET A 153 10.32 4.21 -2.56
C MET A 153 9.43 3.27 -3.37
N GLU A 154 8.30 3.77 -3.81
CA GLU A 154 7.42 3.13 -4.78
C GLU A 154 7.35 4.01 -6.04
N MET A 155 7.21 3.39 -7.19
CA MET A 155 6.92 4.08 -8.43
C MET A 155 5.77 3.38 -9.13
N GLU A 156 4.61 4.02 -9.14
CA GLU A 156 3.46 3.58 -9.89
C GLU A 156 3.63 3.95 -11.36
N VAL A 157 3.30 3.03 -12.27
CA VAL A 157 3.54 3.21 -13.70
C VAL A 157 2.37 2.73 -14.53
N ARG A 158 2.08 3.41 -15.64
CA ARG A 158 1.13 2.90 -16.64
C ARG A 158 1.67 1.72 -17.43
N SER A 159 2.99 1.67 -17.64
CA SER A 159 3.68 0.61 -18.38
C SER A 159 4.92 0.15 -17.63
N LEU A 160 4.97 -1.11 -17.22
CA LEU A 160 6.16 -1.69 -16.59
C LEU A 160 7.41 -1.54 -17.47
N LYS A 161 7.28 -1.81 -18.78
CA LYS A 161 8.42 -1.74 -19.72
C LYS A 161 9.01 -0.34 -19.83
N LEU A 162 8.19 0.71 -19.78
CA LEU A 162 8.65 2.09 -19.91
C LEU A 162 9.10 2.67 -18.55
N GLY A 163 8.46 2.27 -17.46
CA GLY A 163 8.78 2.76 -16.12
C GLY A 163 10.02 2.12 -15.51
N GLU A 164 10.35 0.87 -15.86
CA GLU A 164 11.51 0.18 -15.27
C GLU A 164 12.83 0.96 -15.44
N PRO A 165 13.19 1.48 -16.63
CA PRO A 165 14.41 2.28 -16.78
C PRO A 165 14.41 3.56 -15.93
N VAL A 166 13.24 4.20 -15.75
CA VAL A 166 13.10 5.40 -14.92
C VAL A 166 13.35 5.05 -13.45
N PHE A 167 12.71 3.98 -12.96
CA PHE A 167 12.90 3.48 -11.61
C PHE A 167 14.37 3.12 -11.32
N LEU A 168 15.00 2.35 -12.22
CA LEU A 168 16.40 1.96 -12.09
C LEU A 168 17.34 3.17 -12.15
N GLY A 169 17.04 4.17 -12.96
CA GLY A 169 17.81 5.42 -13.04
C GLY A 169 17.79 6.21 -11.74
N ILE A 170 16.66 6.20 -10.99
CA ILE A 170 16.61 6.78 -9.66
C ILE A 170 17.48 5.99 -8.70
N LEU A 171 17.38 4.65 -8.67
CA LEU A 171 18.24 3.82 -7.81
C LEU A 171 19.73 4.06 -8.08
N GLU A 172 20.14 4.12 -9.35
CA GLU A 172 21.53 4.37 -9.74
C GLU A 172 22.02 5.75 -9.28
N LYS A 173 21.20 6.82 -9.48
CA LYS A 173 21.53 8.19 -9.05
C LYS A 173 21.90 8.25 -7.57
N TYR A 174 21.18 7.52 -6.72
CA TYR A 174 21.40 7.50 -5.26
C TYR A 174 22.23 6.31 -4.79
N LYS A 175 22.81 5.52 -5.69
CA LYS A 175 23.61 4.32 -5.38
C LYS A 175 22.86 3.34 -4.48
N ILE A 176 21.58 3.14 -4.79
CA ILE A 176 20.69 2.22 -4.06
C ILE A 176 20.74 0.86 -4.76
N GLU A 177 21.06 -0.18 -4.01
CA GLU A 177 21.00 -1.54 -4.50
C GLU A 177 19.53 -1.96 -4.73
N ARG A 178 19.24 -2.58 -5.87
CA ARG A 178 17.92 -3.12 -6.18
C ARG A 178 17.58 -4.26 -5.22
N CYS A 179 16.60 -4.04 -4.37
CA CYS A 179 16.10 -5.01 -3.41
C CYS A 179 14.62 -5.27 -3.66
N GLN A 180 14.21 -6.52 -3.76
CA GLN A 180 12.79 -6.85 -3.82
C GLN A 180 12.18 -6.73 -2.42
N ALA A 181 11.51 -5.61 -2.16
CA ALA A 181 10.86 -5.38 -0.88
C ALA A 181 9.67 -6.31 -0.68
N GLU A 182 9.57 -6.94 0.48
CA GLU A 182 8.34 -7.59 0.92
C GLU A 182 7.24 -6.54 1.13
N SER A 183 5.98 -6.94 0.96
CA SER A 183 4.86 -6.02 1.20
C SER A 183 4.85 -5.48 2.64
N LYS A 184 4.37 -4.26 2.84
CA LYS A 184 4.28 -3.61 4.16
C LYS A 184 3.55 -4.50 5.19
N ILE A 185 2.44 -5.14 4.79
CA ILE A 185 1.73 -6.09 5.67
C ILE A 185 2.62 -7.26 6.09
N LYS A 186 3.39 -7.85 5.17
CA LYS A 186 4.25 -8.99 5.48
C LYS A 186 5.33 -8.60 6.49
N ARG A 187 5.96 -7.43 6.30
CA ARG A 187 6.94 -6.89 7.25
C ARG A 187 6.33 -6.62 8.64
N ALA A 188 5.12 -6.04 8.68
CA ALA A 188 4.42 -5.78 9.93
C ALA A 188 4.04 -7.04 10.70
N LEU A 189 3.68 -8.12 9.99
CA LEU A 189 3.33 -9.41 10.61
C LEU A 189 4.55 -10.19 11.09
N SER A 190 5.69 -10.10 10.39
CA SER A 190 6.93 -10.84 10.73
C SER A 190 7.66 -10.31 11.96
N THR A 191 7.22 -9.18 12.53
CA THR A 191 7.87 -8.52 13.67
C THR A 191 7.11 -8.65 14.98
N LYS A 192 6.14 -9.57 15.05
CA LYS A 192 5.42 -9.92 16.29
C LYS A 192 6.19 -10.93 17.11
#